data_2ee0cd9bb2dcbb98b0981d1358c9f4b6
#
_entry.id   2ee0cd9bb2dcbb98b0981d1358c9f4b6
#
_cell.length_a   1.000
_cell.length_b   1.000
_cell.length_c   1.000
_cell.angle_alpha   90.00
_cell.angle_beta   90.00
_cell.angle_gamma   90.00
#
_symmetry.space_group_name_H-M   'P 1'
#
loop_
_entity.id
_entity.type
_entity.pdbx_description
1 polymer ?
#
loop_
_entity_poly.entity_id
_entity_poly.type
_entity_poly.pdbx_seq_one_letter_code
_entity_poly.pdbx_strand_id
1 'polypeptide(L)'
;MLFCRLLPTVFLLLSASVLTPCASAAVPKAAETSQTPVPEKAPDHPLQTKNEAGESLGHVDSGAFLTAVVATHKGDDLDAARAFRAAAAADPTNKDLLKQAFIRSVLAGDPEAVPLARLTARQPEGQSIISSLVLGNDAVTRANWAEASRFYQQAGADPMAHLILPLLQAWCQQGQGHADEAIASLTHIQGSVLVPFYTLHAAMIAQTAGQAAKAGELFAQAAKIMPGYDLLLTRSQAAWLWSQGQQDKARSLIRGMIQADPVLALAGAQLQATVGHAPVTSAQAGIARAYVLTAFLLRQQGRQQGQADRPGPTDHQFDEASRLMLGFALGLDPHLAEARLMLSEIQDAEGHQTAARETLLRIPQTDPLYPVAAFRLALVDGSTGHLDEAQIILTHLVQDTGGQGLAVRALGNTLSARKDWKGAIAAYNQAVTQATASKTLDWSLLFLRAVAYHESGDWPRAKADLQQALKLAPDEPLLLNFLGYSMVERKENLTEAAALLRRAADLDPKDAAIRDSLGWVQVELGDLAGGTALLEHAAEQTPEDPEVNYHLGEAYWRAGRRTEAVDQWNVALGLHPEPADEALIRAALARAVAAGVIKATPQSAPPAESGPAPTGGKHTP
;
A
#
# COMPACT_ATOMS: atom_id res chain seq x y z
N MET A 1 -19.08 -16.96 10.89
CA MET A 1 -19.34 -15.80 10.03
C MET A 1 -18.63 -14.50 10.47
N LEU A 2 -18.10 -14.43 11.69
CA LEU A 2 -17.15 -13.40 12.15
C LEU A 2 -16.02 -13.15 11.11
N PHE A 3 -15.69 -14.17 10.33
CA PHE A 3 -14.63 -14.16 9.33
C PHE A 3 -14.98 -13.46 8.01
N CYS A 4 -16.24 -13.25 7.66
CA CYS A 4 -16.58 -12.49 6.44
C CYS A 4 -16.22 -11.00 6.55
N ARG A 5 -16.17 -10.43 7.77
CA ARG A 5 -15.72 -9.03 8.02
C ARG A 5 -14.21 -8.93 8.19
N LEU A 6 -13.55 -9.98 8.65
CA LEU A 6 -12.08 -10.06 8.71
C LEU A 6 -11.46 -10.36 7.34
N LEU A 7 -12.21 -10.93 6.39
CA LEU A 7 -11.71 -11.24 5.06
C LEU A 7 -11.01 -10.04 4.36
N PRO A 8 -11.57 -8.83 4.29
CA PRO A 8 -10.88 -7.69 3.69
C PRO A 8 -9.59 -7.34 4.44
N THR A 9 -9.60 -7.36 5.77
CA THR A 9 -8.44 -7.02 6.60
C THR A 9 -7.37 -8.12 6.59
N VAL A 10 -7.78 -9.38 6.59
CA VAL A 10 -6.89 -10.54 6.47
C VAL A 10 -6.28 -10.61 5.07
N PHE A 11 -7.06 -10.31 4.01
CA PHE A 11 -6.53 -10.23 2.65
C PHE A 11 -5.51 -9.09 2.49
N LEU A 12 -5.72 -7.94 3.14
CA LEU A 12 -4.76 -6.83 3.15
C LEU A 12 -3.48 -7.18 3.94
N LEU A 13 -3.61 -7.78 5.12
CA LEU A 13 -2.46 -8.17 5.96
C LEU A 13 -1.62 -9.28 5.32
N LEU A 14 -2.27 -10.26 4.68
CA LEU A 14 -1.57 -11.36 4.00
C LEU A 14 -0.97 -10.95 2.64
N SER A 15 -1.48 -9.89 2.00
CA SER A 15 -0.87 -9.31 0.79
C SER A 15 0.33 -8.41 1.11
N ALA A 16 0.34 -7.75 2.26
CA ALA A 16 1.46 -6.90 2.71
C ALA A 16 2.70 -7.70 3.13
N SER A 17 2.53 -8.93 3.64
CA SER A 17 3.65 -9.78 4.08
C SER A 17 4.52 -10.36 2.95
N VAL A 18 4.08 -10.27 1.69
CA VAL A 18 4.84 -10.76 0.52
C VAL A 18 5.97 -9.79 0.09
N LEU A 19 6.04 -8.58 0.66
CA LEU A 19 6.97 -7.52 0.22
C LEU A 19 8.14 -7.22 1.17
N THR A 20 8.36 -8.01 2.23
CA THR A 20 9.52 -7.83 3.10
C THR A 20 10.53 -8.98 2.95
N PRO A 21 11.79 -8.71 2.52
CA PRO A 21 12.84 -9.69 2.66
C PRO A 21 13.22 -9.84 4.15
N CYS A 22 13.22 -11.08 4.63
CA CYS A 22 13.69 -11.46 5.97
C CYS A 22 15.14 -11.01 6.19
N ALA A 23 15.35 -10.13 7.18
CA ALA A 23 16.62 -10.01 7.87
C ALA A 23 16.35 -10.05 9.38
N SER A 24 16.65 -11.20 9.98
CA SER A 24 16.64 -11.45 11.42
C SER A 24 17.85 -10.79 12.07
N ALA A 25 17.66 -9.92 13.06
CA ALA A 25 18.66 -9.69 14.14
C ALA A 25 17.96 -9.19 15.41
N ALA A 26 18.39 -9.74 16.51
CA ALA A 26 17.79 -9.70 17.84
C ALA A 26 17.85 -8.34 18.54
N VAL A 27 16.87 -8.11 19.41
CA VAL A 27 16.63 -6.94 20.27
C VAL A 27 17.24 -7.16 21.66
N PRO A 28 17.72 -6.12 22.37
CA PRO A 28 17.61 -6.06 23.82
C PRO A 28 16.59 -5.01 24.31
N LYS A 29 15.85 -5.41 25.35
CA LYS A 29 14.89 -4.61 26.12
C LYS A 29 15.57 -3.50 26.93
N ALA A 30 14.92 -2.32 27.05
CA ALA A 30 14.96 -1.52 28.28
C ALA A 30 13.82 -0.49 28.36
N ALA A 31 13.09 -0.57 29.44
CA ALA A 31 12.58 0.42 30.39
C ALA A 31 11.51 1.45 29.99
N GLU A 32 10.40 1.30 30.73
CA GLU A 32 9.30 2.25 30.94
C GLU A 32 9.75 3.58 31.54
N THR A 33 9.11 4.70 31.13
CA THR A 33 8.66 5.74 32.09
C THR A 33 7.71 6.78 31.47
N SER A 34 6.64 7.03 32.20
CA SER A 34 5.87 8.26 32.48
C SER A 34 5.00 8.90 31.41
N GLN A 35 3.71 8.87 31.71
CA GLN A 35 2.61 9.67 31.21
C GLN A 35 2.73 11.17 31.56
N THR A 36 2.34 12.03 30.66
CA THR A 36 1.87 13.39 30.93
C THR A 36 0.66 13.76 30.07
N PRO A 37 -0.23 14.64 30.54
CA PRO A 37 -1.64 14.63 30.17
C PRO A 37 -2.00 15.50 28.95
N VAL A 38 -3.13 15.13 28.33
CA VAL A 38 -3.82 15.80 27.22
C VAL A 38 -4.27 17.21 27.63
N PRO A 39 -4.09 18.26 26.82
CA PRO A 39 -4.74 19.54 27.03
C PRO A 39 -6.12 19.62 26.38
N GLU A 40 -7.00 20.23 27.12
CA GLU A 40 -8.40 20.53 26.93
C GLU A 40 -8.67 21.53 25.77
N LYS A 41 -9.88 21.43 25.19
CA LYS A 41 -10.53 22.26 24.17
C LYS A 41 -9.96 23.67 23.91
N ALA A 42 -9.71 23.94 22.63
CA ALA A 42 -9.55 25.29 22.11
C ALA A 42 -10.88 26.08 22.12
N PRO A 43 -10.85 27.38 22.46
CA PRO A 43 -12.05 28.22 22.42
C PRO A 43 -12.37 28.72 21.01
N ASP A 44 -13.66 28.74 20.67
CA ASP A 44 -14.23 29.41 19.50
C ASP A 44 -13.92 30.92 19.52
N HIS A 45 -13.08 31.40 18.62
CA HIS A 45 -12.98 32.83 18.34
C HIS A 45 -13.48 33.11 16.92
N PRO A 46 -14.38 34.09 16.73
CA PRO A 46 -14.77 34.56 15.41
C PRO A 46 -13.59 35.26 14.73
N LEU A 47 -13.34 34.92 13.47
CA LEU A 47 -12.32 35.51 12.62
C LEU A 47 -12.52 37.03 12.51
N GLN A 48 -11.59 37.79 13.07
CA GLN A 48 -11.55 39.25 12.88
C GLN A 48 -10.97 39.54 11.48
N THR A 49 -11.74 40.26 10.68
CA THR A 49 -11.39 40.63 9.30
C THR A 49 -10.55 41.91 9.17
N LYS A 50 -10.02 42.46 10.25
CA LYS A 50 -9.11 43.61 10.23
C LYS A 50 -8.05 43.48 11.32
N ASN A 51 -6.79 43.81 10.98
CA ASN A 51 -5.75 43.99 11.98
C ASN A 51 -5.90 45.36 12.66
N GLU A 52 -5.25 45.59 13.81
CA GLU A 52 -5.30 46.85 14.58
C GLU A 52 -4.76 48.10 13.81
N ALA A 53 -4.13 47.91 12.64
CA ALA A 53 -3.63 48.96 11.77
C ALA A 53 -4.60 49.37 10.65
N GLY A 54 -5.79 48.74 10.53
CA GLY A 54 -6.79 49.12 9.52
C GLY A 54 -6.45 48.71 8.08
N GLU A 55 -5.41 47.92 7.88
CA GLU A 55 -5.05 47.40 6.57
C GLU A 55 -6.04 46.30 6.17
N SER A 56 -6.59 46.41 4.96
CA SER A 56 -7.39 45.39 4.33
C SER A 56 -6.56 44.13 4.23
N LEU A 57 -6.92 43.08 4.99
CA LEU A 57 -6.43 41.74 4.74
C LEU A 57 -6.82 41.39 3.30
N GLY A 58 -5.83 41.11 2.46
CA GLY A 58 -6.04 40.75 1.06
C GLY A 58 -7.18 39.73 0.95
N HIS A 59 -8.02 39.86 -0.06
CA HIS A 59 -9.12 38.93 -0.32
C HIS A 59 -8.49 37.58 -0.66
N VAL A 60 -8.28 36.74 0.34
CA VAL A 60 -7.97 35.31 0.09
C VAL A 60 -9.21 34.72 -0.59
N ASP A 61 -9.04 34.17 -1.77
CA ASP A 61 -10.09 33.32 -2.37
C ASP A 61 -10.22 32.06 -1.49
N SER A 62 -11.09 32.18 -0.48
CA SER A 62 -11.33 31.09 0.49
C SER A 62 -11.82 29.82 -0.19
N GLY A 63 -12.51 29.94 -1.35
CA GLY A 63 -12.96 28.80 -2.14
C GLY A 63 -11.80 28.08 -2.78
N ALA A 64 -10.89 28.80 -3.44
CA ALA A 64 -9.68 28.22 -4.03
C ALA A 64 -8.78 27.59 -2.95
N PHE A 65 -8.59 28.27 -1.82
CA PHE A 65 -7.79 27.73 -0.70
C PHE A 65 -8.39 26.43 -0.14
N LEU A 66 -9.70 26.40 0.13
CA LEU A 66 -10.36 25.20 0.64
C LEU A 66 -10.29 24.04 -0.39
N THR A 67 -10.48 24.35 -1.67
CA THR A 67 -10.32 23.36 -2.74
C THR A 67 -8.90 22.79 -2.75
N ALA A 68 -7.88 23.64 -2.59
CA ALA A 68 -6.49 23.23 -2.54
C ALA A 68 -6.20 22.31 -1.35
N VAL A 69 -6.74 22.62 -0.16
CA VAL A 69 -6.58 21.78 1.04
C VAL A 69 -7.26 20.43 0.86
N VAL A 70 -8.49 20.40 0.33
CA VAL A 70 -9.22 19.15 0.07
C VAL A 70 -8.50 18.28 -0.97
N ALA A 71 -8.02 18.89 -2.07
CA ALA A 71 -7.26 18.18 -3.10
C ALA A 71 -5.94 17.60 -2.52
N THR A 72 -5.24 18.38 -1.69
CA THR A 72 -4.04 17.91 -0.97
C THR A 72 -4.34 16.70 -0.11
N HIS A 73 -5.44 16.73 0.65
CA HIS A 73 -5.83 15.62 1.53
C HIS A 73 -6.23 14.36 0.74
N LYS A 74 -6.70 14.52 -0.49
CA LYS A 74 -7.01 13.41 -1.41
C LYS A 74 -5.78 12.90 -2.18
N GLY A 75 -4.62 13.52 -2.04
CA GLY A 75 -3.41 13.19 -2.80
C GLY A 75 -3.46 13.65 -4.26
N ASP A 76 -4.41 14.52 -4.63
CA ASP A 76 -4.49 15.11 -5.98
C ASP A 76 -3.61 16.36 -6.05
N ASP A 77 -2.31 16.15 -6.26
CA ASP A 77 -1.34 17.23 -6.31
C ASP A 77 -1.58 18.20 -7.49
N LEU A 78 -2.18 17.74 -8.60
CA LEU A 78 -2.43 18.60 -9.75
C LEU A 78 -3.56 19.59 -9.48
N ASP A 79 -4.68 19.13 -8.96
CA ASP A 79 -5.79 20.01 -8.57
C ASP A 79 -5.41 20.89 -7.38
N ALA A 80 -4.63 20.36 -6.42
CA ALA A 80 -4.07 21.17 -5.35
C ALA A 80 -3.16 22.29 -5.89
N ALA A 81 -2.26 22.00 -6.83
CA ALA A 81 -1.40 22.99 -7.47
C ALA A 81 -2.20 24.08 -8.17
N ARG A 82 -3.22 23.71 -8.96
CA ARG A 82 -4.10 24.66 -9.65
C ARG A 82 -4.83 25.58 -8.66
N ALA A 83 -5.39 24.99 -7.62
CA ALA A 83 -6.17 25.73 -6.62
C ALA A 83 -5.27 26.63 -5.75
N PHE A 84 -4.07 26.18 -5.34
CA PHE A 84 -3.12 27.06 -4.66
C PHE A 84 -2.60 28.19 -5.55
N ARG A 85 -2.41 27.96 -6.87
CA ARG A 85 -2.07 29.05 -7.81
C ARG A 85 -3.18 30.09 -7.90
N ALA A 86 -4.44 29.64 -7.95
CA ALA A 86 -5.59 30.56 -7.96
C ALA A 86 -5.65 31.37 -6.66
N ALA A 87 -5.46 30.74 -5.50
CA ALA A 87 -5.41 31.42 -4.22
C ALA A 87 -4.23 32.41 -4.13
N ALA A 88 -3.03 32.03 -4.60
CA ALA A 88 -1.85 32.90 -4.64
C ALA A 88 -2.01 34.08 -5.62
N ALA A 89 -2.76 33.90 -6.71
CA ALA A 89 -3.08 34.98 -7.64
C ALA A 89 -4.04 36.01 -7.04
N ALA A 90 -4.95 35.58 -6.15
CA ALA A 90 -5.86 36.46 -5.41
C ALA A 90 -5.16 37.22 -4.28
N ASP A 91 -4.13 36.62 -3.66
CA ASP A 91 -3.26 37.27 -2.65
C ASP A 91 -1.77 37.07 -3.00
N PRO A 92 -1.22 37.89 -3.92
CA PRO A 92 0.18 37.78 -4.33
C PRO A 92 1.21 38.12 -3.22
N THR A 93 0.74 38.68 -2.11
CA THR A 93 1.61 39.03 -0.97
C THR A 93 1.84 37.86 -0.02
N ASN A 94 0.99 36.83 -0.09
CA ASN A 94 1.03 35.64 0.74
C ASN A 94 2.08 34.65 0.22
N LYS A 95 3.25 34.68 0.85
CA LYS A 95 4.39 33.81 0.49
C LYS A 95 4.10 32.33 0.69
N ASP A 96 3.25 31.97 1.66
CA ASP A 96 2.93 30.59 1.96
C ASP A 96 2.06 29.96 0.86
N LEU A 97 1.09 30.71 0.32
CA LEU A 97 0.30 30.27 -0.83
C LEU A 97 1.17 30.04 -2.06
N LEU A 98 2.10 30.96 -2.33
CA LEU A 98 3.06 30.80 -3.43
C LEU A 98 3.96 29.56 -3.23
N LYS A 99 4.44 29.34 -2.00
CA LYS A 99 5.24 28.17 -1.65
C LYS A 99 4.45 26.87 -1.83
N GLN A 100 3.20 26.82 -1.36
CA GLN A 100 2.34 25.65 -1.54
C GLN A 100 2.04 25.41 -3.03
N ALA A 101 1.69 26.43 -3.80
CA ALA A 101 1.50 26.34 -5.24
C ALA A 101 2.74 25.76 -5.94
N PHE A 102 3.93 26.21 -5.55
CA PHE A 102 5.18 25.73 -6.09
C PHE A 102 5.44 24.24 -5.76
N ILE A 103 5.36 23.87 -4.48
CA ILE A 103 5.61 22.49 -4.02
C ILE A 103 4.61 21.54 -4.71
N ARG A 104 3.31 21.87 -4.71
CA ARG A 104 2.29 21.01 -5.36
C ARG A 104 2.49 20.92 -6.86
N SER A 105 2.93 22.00 -7.53
CA SER A 105 3.28 21.93 -8.95
C SER A 105 4.46 21.00 -9.22
N VAL A 106 5.45 20.96 -8.33
CA VAL A 106 6.58 20.01 -8.44
C VAL A 106 6.11 18.57 -8.26
N LEU A 107 5.31 18.30 -7.22
CA LEU A 107 4.77 16.96 -6.94
C LEU A 107 3.89 16.43 -8.08
N ALA A 108 3.09 17.32 -8.69
CA ALA A 108 2.24 17.00 -9.83
C ALA A 108 3.01 16.81 -11.16
N GLY A 109 4.28 17.20 -11.22
CA GLY A 109 5.00 17.32 -12.48
C GLY A 109 4.42 18.39 -13.41
N ASP A 110 3.79 19.43 -12.84
CA ASP A 110 3.15 20.52 -13.59
C ASP A 110 4.23 21.43 -14.20
N PRO A 111 4.17 21.77 -15.51
CA PRO A 111 5.08 22.72 -16.16
C PRO A 111 5.19 24.09 -15.47
N GLU A 112 4.13 24.50 -14.74
CA GLU A 112 4.12 25.74 -13.95
C GLU A 112 5.12 25.73 -12.78
N ALA A 113 5.68 24.59 -12.42
CA ALA A 113 6.74 24.52 -11.42
C ALA A 113 7.97 25.38 -11.79
N VAL A 114 8.32 25.50 -13.09
CA VAL A 114 9.48 26.27 -13.56
C VAL A 114 9.30 27.78 -13.37
N PRO A 115 8.21 28.45 -13.86
CA PRO A 115 7.99 29.86 -13.60
C PRO A 115 7.85 30.15 -12.10
N LEU A 116 7.20 29.27 -11.32
CA LEU A 116 7.10 29.42 -9.87
C LEU A 116 8.46 29.33 -9.18
N ALA A 117 9.36 28.42 -9.62
CA ALA A 117 10.73 28.34 -9.13
C ALA A 117 11.50 29.64 -9.38
N ARG A 118 11.35 30.24 -10.57
CA ARG A 118 11.98 31.54 -10.89
C ARG A 118 11.43 32.68 -10.03
N LEU A 119 10.14 32.63 -9.73
CA LEU A 119 9.49 33.64 -8.88
C LEU A 119 9.95 33.53 -7.42
N THR A 120 9.96 32.32 -6.87
CA THR A 120 10.42 32.06 -5.49
C THR A 120 11.90 32.34 -5.32
N ALA A 121 12.75 32.02 -6.29
CA ALA A 121 14.19 32.28 -6.24
C ALA A 121 14.56 33.78 -6.18
N ARG A 122 13.67 34.69 -6.61
CA ARG A 122 13.87 36.16 -6.56
C ARG A 122 13.55 36.75 -5.19
N GLN A 123 12.95 36.03 -4.27
CA GLN A 123 12.63 36.51 -2.94
C GLN A 123 13.87 36.50 -2.02
N PRO A 124 14.01 37.42 -1.03
CA PRO A 124 15.21 37.51 -0.19
C PRO A 124 15.54 36.24 0.60
N GLU A 125 14.53 35.42 0.89
CA GLU A 125 14.65 34.13 1.59
C GLU A 125 14.60 32.93 0.63
N GLY A 126 14.61 33.17 -0.67
CA GLY A 126 13.92 32.35 -1.64
C GLY A 126 14.74 31.39 -2.47
N GLN A 127 16.04 31.25 -2.25
CA GLN A 127 16.83 30.23 -2.93
C GLN A 127 16.74 28.90 -2.14
N SER A 128 15.59 28.21 -2.29
CA SER A 128 15.42 26.89 -1.70
C SER A 128 16.13 25.85 -2.56
N ILE A 129 16.55 24.74 -1.95
CA ILE A 129 17.06 23.56 -2.66
C ILE A 129 16.09 23.15 -3.78
N ILE A 130 14.77 23.15 -3.52
CA ILE A 130 13.74 22.72 -4.47
C ILE A 130 13.74 23.62 -5.71
N SER A 131 13.79 24.95 -5.55
CA SER A 131 13.84 25.87 -6.70
C SER A 131 15.13 25.70 -7.52
N SER A 132 16.27 25.49 -6.87
CA SER A 132 17.53 25.22 -7.57
C SER A 132 17.50 23.91 -8.34
N LEU A 133 16.93 22.84 -7.77
CA LEU A 133 16.77 21.56 -8.46
C LEU A 133 15.80 21.65 -9.65
N VAL A 134 14.65 22.35 -9.50
CA VAL A 134 13.68 22.57 -10.60
C VAL A 134 14.34 23.34 -11.76
N LEU A 135 15.07 24.42 -11.47
CA LEU A 135 15.74 25.22 -12.51
C LEU A 135 16.91 24.47 -13.15
N GLY A 136 17.62 23.65 -12.36
CA GLY A 136 18.63 22.73 -12.89
C GLY A 136 18.04 21.71 -13.84
N ASN A 137 16.91 21.10 -13.48
CA ASN A 137 16.18 20.13 -14.31
C ASN A 137 15.64 20.77 -15.60
N ASP A 138 15.10 22.01 -15.53
CA ASP A 138 14.68 22.76 -16.71
C ASP A 138 15.88 23.00 -17.67
N ALA A 139 17.07 23.32 -17.13
CA ALA A 139 18.28 23.42 -17.95
C ALA A 139 18.71 22.09 -18.57
N VAL A 140 18.56 20.96 -17.83
CA VAL A 140 18.83 19.60 -18.35
C VAL A 140 17.93 19.27 -19.53
N THR A 141 16.64 19.54 -19.45
CA THR A 141 15.70 19.28 -20.57
C THR A 141 16.04 20.06 -21.83
N ARG A 142 16.69 21.21 -21.68
CA ARG A 142 17.20 22.04 -22.79
C ARG A 142 18.63 21.69 -23.19
N ALA A 143 19.21 20.62 -22.64
CA ALA A 143 20.61 20.21 -22.79
C ALA A 143 21.63 21.32 -22.46
N ASN A 144 21.25 22.28 -21.61
CA ASN A 144 22.13 23.35 -21.13
C ASN A 144 22.86 22.91 -19.84
N TRP A 145 23.81 22.00 -20.00
CA TRP A 145 24.50 21.34 -18.90
C TRP A 145 25.31 22.28 -18.00
N ALA A 146 25.87 23.36 -18.56
CA ALA A 146 26.62 24.35 -17.79
C ALA A 146 25.66 25.17 -16.87
N GLU A 147 24.48 25.51 -17.36
CA GLU A 147 23.45 26.17 -16.58
C GLU A 147 22.89 25.24 -15.50
N ALA A 148 22.60 23.98 -15.85
CA ALA A 148 22.15 22.96 -14.92
C ALA A 148 23.14 22.78 -13.76
N SER A 149 24.44 22.63 -14.07
CA SER A 149 25.51 22.51 -13.07
C SER A 149 25.55 23.69 -12.11
N ARG A 150 25.39 24.93 -12.61
CA ARG A 150 25.34 26.13 -11.74
C ARG A 150 24.15 26.12 -10.78
N PHE A 151 22.95 25.78 -11.26
CA PHE A 151 21.78 25.67 -10.41
C PHE A 151 21.94 24.58 -9.33
N TYR A 152 22.45 23.40 -9.70
CA TYR A 152 22.70 22.34 -8.75
C TYR A 152 23.74 22.73 -7.68
N GLN A 153 24.80 23.49 -8.04
CA GLN A 153 25.77 24.01 -7.07
C GLN A 153 25.11 24.95 -6.05
N GLN A 154 24.14 25.75 -6.47
CA GLN A 154 23.39 26.63 -5.56
C GLN A 154 22.56 25.87 -4.53
N ALA A 155 22.15 24.62 -4.83
CA ALA A 155 21.47 23.74 -3.88
C ALA A 155 22.40 23.19 -2.78
N GLY A 156 23.73 23.32 -2.94
CA GLY A 156 24.75 22.68 -2.09
C GLY A 156 24.86 23.21 -0.67
N ALA A 157 24.12 24.25 -0.30
CA ALA A 157 24.07 24.74 1.09
C ALA A 157 23.24 23.85 2.02
N ASP A 158 22.41 22.97 1.46
CA ASP A 158 21.52 22.08 2.22
C ASP A 158 22.17 20.71 2.46
N PRO A 159 22.18 20.18 3.70
CA PRO A 159 22.74 18.86 4.00
C PRO A 159 22.11 17.71 3.18
N MET A 160 20.82 17.80 2.88
CA MET A 160 20.13 16.80 2.04
C MET A 160 20.65 16.78 0.60
N ALA A 161 21.09 17.93 0.09
CA ALA A 161 21.67 18.04 -1.23
C ALA A 161 23.01 17.27 -1.36
N HIS A 162 23.78 17.16 -0.28
CA HIS A 162 25.07 16.45 -0.33
C HIS A 162 24.97 15.00 -0.77
N LEU A 163 23.82 14.36 -0.61
CA LEU A 163 23.60 12.97 -1.04
C LEU A 163 23.51 12.86 -2.57
N ILE A 164 22.83 13.79 -3.22
CA ILE A 164 22.51 13.70 -4.65
C ILE A 164 23.42 14.56 -5.54
N LEU A 165 23.94 15.68 -5.01
CA LEU A 165 24.73 16.64 -5.82
C LEU A 165 25.92 16.03 -6.56
N PRO A 166 26.73 15.12 -5.97
CA PRO A 166 27.80 14.48 -6.70
C PRO A 166 27.31 13.78 -7.98
N LEU A 167 26.15 13.10 -7.89
CA LEU A 167 25.55 12.41 -9.02
C LEU A 167 25.07 13.40 -10.09
N LEU A 168 24.34 14.44 -9.69
CA LEU A 168 23.82 15.45 -10.62
C LEU A 168 24.97 16.16 -11.36
N GLN A 169 26.05 16.52 -10.63
CA GLN A 169 27.23 17.17 -11.22
C GLN A 169 27.97 16.25 -12.18
N ALA A 170 28.20 15.00 -11.82
CA ALA A 170 28.87 14.03 -12.69
C ALA A 170 28.07 13.80 -13.99
N TRP A 171 26.75 13.70 -13.92
CA TRP A 171 25.93 13.59 -15.12
C TRP A 171 25.92 14.88 -15.97
N CYS A 172 25.98 16.06 -15.35
CA CYS A 172 26.17 17.30 -16.09
C CYS A 172 27.52 17.33 -16.81
N GLN A 173 28.62 16.88 -16.18
CA GLN A 173 29.93 16.74 -16.81
C GLN A 173 29.88 15.75 -17.98
N GLN A 174 29.23 14.59 -17.81
CA GLN A 174 29.02 13.63 -18.89
C GLN A 174 28.22 14.23 -20.05
N GLY A 175 27.18 15.01 -19.77
CA GLY A 175 26.39 15.71 -20.78
C GLY A 175 27.19 16.76 -21.56
N GLN A 176 28.25 17.32 -20.96
CA GLN A 176 29.21 18.23 -21.58
C GLN A 176 30.32 17.49 -22.37
N GLY A 177 30.33 16.16 -22.33
CA GLY A 177 31.37 15.34 -22.99
C GLY A 177 32.58 15.06 -22.09
N HIS A 178 32.59 15.46 -20.83
CA HIS A 178 33.70 15.31 -19.87
C HIS A 178 33.49 14.04 -19.01
N ALA A 179 33.36 12.88 -19.66
CA ALA A 179 33.07 11.62 -19.01
C ALA A 179 34.17 11.17 -18.02
N ASP A 180 35.45 11.39 -18.35
CA ASP A 180 36.55 11.01 -17.47
C ASP A 180 36.54 11.80 -16.15
N GLU A 181 36.26 13.10 -16.21
CA GLU A 181 36.13 13.95 -15.05
C GLU A 181 34.94 13.53 -14.21
N ALA A 182 33.80 13.21 -14.85
CA ALA A 182 32.59 12.73 -14.20
C ALA A 182 32.85 11.42 -13.45
N ILE A 183 33.51 10.45 -14.07
CA ILE A 183 33.86 9.18 -13.45
C ILE A 183 34.80 9.41 -12.26
N ALA A 184 35.83 10.22 -12.45
CA ALA A 184 36.82 10.53 -11.42
C ALA A 184 36.15 11.20 -10.21
N SER A 185 35.22 12.15 -10.41
CA SER A 185 34.52 12.85 -9.34
C SER A 185 33.74 11.91 -8.43
N LEU A 186 33.14 10.84 -8.99
CA LEU A 186 32.38 9.86 -8.22
C LEU A 186 33.25 8.80 -7.55
N THR A 187 34.33 8.34 -8.26
CA THR A 187 35.18 7.25 -7.76
C THR A 187 36.19 7.70 -6.71
N HIS A 188 36.47 9.00 -6.60
CA HIS A 188 37.33 9.55 -5.55
C HIS A 188 36.63 9.72 -4.21
N ILE A 189 35.28 9.65 -4.16
CA ILE A 189 34.53 9.73 -2.90
C ILE A 189 34.76 8.45 -2.11
N GLN A 190 35.30 8.60 -0.88
CA GLN A 190 35.60 7.49 0.03
C GLN A 190 34.84 7.67 1.34
N GLY A 191 34.64 6.57 2.09
CA GLY A 191 34.07 6.61 3.43
C GLY A 191 32.56 6.93 3.50
N SER A 192 31.88 7.07 2.37
CA SER A 192 30.43 7.26 2.30
C SER A 192 29.72 5.93 2.15
N VAL A 193 28.57 5.77 2.83
CA VAL A 193 27.66 4.63 2.62
C VAL A 193 27.08 4.58 1.20
N LEU A 194 27.20 5.67 0.44
CA LEU A 194 26.73 5.81 -0.94
C LEU A 194 27.77 5.40 -2.00
N VAL A 195 28.99 5.02 -1.61
CA VAL A 195 30.04 4.57 -2.54
C VAL A 195 29.53 3.51 -3.53
N PRO A 196 28.72 2.50 -3.15
CA PRO A 196 28.15 1.55 -4.09
C PRO A 196 27.38 2.21 -5.23
N PHE A 197 26.53 3.18 -4.90
CA PHE A 197 25.70 3.89 -5.87
C PHE A 197 26.50 4.86 -6.74
N TYR A 198 27.49 5.54 -6.16
CA TYR A 198 28.42 6.36 -6.95
C TYR A 198 29.20 5.52 -7.96
N THR A 199 29.66 4.33 -7.55
CA THR A 199 30.33 3.39 -8.43
C THR A 199 29.41 2.91 -9.56
N LEU A 200 28.15 2.61 -9.25
CA LEU A 200 27.15 2.23 -10.26
C LEU A 200 26.92 3.36 -11.27
N HIS A 201 26.72 4.59 -10.80
CA HIS A 201 26.54 5.73 -11.70
C HIS A 201 27.79 6.02 -12.53
N ALA A 202 28.99 5.89 -11.97
CA ALA A 202 30.24 5.98 -12.73
C ALA A 202 30.35 4.90 -13.82
N ALA A 203 29.89 3.66 -13.53
CA ALA A 203 29.83 2.59 -14.54
C ALA A 203 28.86 2.93 -15.68
N MET A 204 27.67 3.47 -15.36
CA MET A 204 26.71 3.91 -16.37
C MET A 204 27.19 5.11 -17.18
N ILE A 205 27.90 6.06 -16.56
CA ILE A 205 28.58 7.17 -17.27
C ILE A 205 29.61 6.62 -18.26
N ALA A 206 30.46 5.70 -17.83
CA ALA A 206 31.44 5.06 -18.71
C ALA A 206 30.77 4.30 -19.88
N GLN A 207 29.64 3.60 -19.60
CA GLN A 207 28.88 2.90 -20.62
C GLN A 207 28.26 3.88 -21.65
N THR A 208 27.63 4.96 -21.21
CA THR A 208 27.03 5.97 -22.09
C THR A 208 28.07 6.74 -22.89
N ALA A 209 29.27 6.88 -22.37
CA ALA A 209 30.41 7.48 -23.06
C ALA A 209 31.15 6.50 -24.01
N GLY A 210 30.70 5.25 -24.13
CA GLY A 210 31.33 4.25 -24.99
C GLY A 210 32.65 3.66 -24.44
N GLN A 211 32.98 3.91 -23.17
CA GLN A 211 34.21 3.43 -22.51
C GLN A 211 34.00 2.00 -21.97
N ALA A 212 33.86 1.02 -22.87
CA ALA A 212 33.42 -0.33 -22.54
C ALA A 212 34.30 -1.05 -21.49
N ALA A 213 35.63 -0.93 -21.56
CA ALA A 213 36.53 -1.55 -20.59
C ALA A 213 36.34 -0.95 -19.18
N LYS A 214 36.26 0.38 -19.08
CA LYS A 214 36.07 1.10 -17.82
C LYS A 214 34.70 0.80 -17.20
N ALA A 215 33.65 0.76 -18.02
CA ALA A 215 32.32 0.36 -17.59
C ALA A 215 32.33 -1.05 -16.98
N GLY A 216 33.03 -2.01 -17.62
CA GLY A 216 33.14 -3.37 -17.09
C GLY A 216 33.83 -3.48 -15.73
N GLU A 217 34.93 -2.75 -15.55
CA GLU A 217 35.64 -2.67 -14.27
C GLU A 217 34.73 -2.13 -13.16
N LEU A 218 34.03 -1.02 -13.46
CA LEU A 218 33.16 -0.35 -12.50
C LEU A 218 31.88 -1.15 -12.18
N PHE A 219 31.27 -1.83 -13.18
CA PHE A 219 30.18 -2.76 -12.92
C PHE A 219 30.60 -3.93 -12.03
N ALA A 220 31.80 -4.51 -12.29
CA ALA A 220 32.34 -5.57 -11.46
C ALA A 220 32.62 -5.10 -10.02
N GLN A 221 33.09 -3.86 -9.86
CA GLN A 221 33.27 -3.25 -8.54
C GLN A 221 31.94 -3.00 -7.84
N ALA A 222 30.96 -2.41 -8.52
CA ALA A 222 29.62 -2.17 -7.96
C ALA A 222 28.97 -3.48 -7.50
N ALA A 223 29.02 -4.54 -8.30
CA ALA A 223 28.46 -5.85 -7.97
C ALA A 223 29.12 -6.52 -6.74
N LYS A 224 30.39 -6.19 -6.43
CA LYS A 224 31.05 -6.70 -5.20
C LYS A 224 30.57 -6.01 -3.92
N ILE A 225 30.19 -4.73 -4.03
CA ILE A 225 29.85 -3.90 -2.88
C ILE A 225 28.33 -3.69 -2.70
N MET A 226 27.51 -4.07 -3.71
CA MET A 226 26.05 -4.10 -3.65
C MET A 226 25.61 -5.57 -3.54
N PRO A 227 25.23 -6.04 -2.37
CA PRO A 227 24.80 -7.43 -2.21
C PRO A 227 23.43 -7.66 -2.85
N GLY A 228 23.28 -8.81 -3.52
CA GLY A 228 22.01 -9.21 -4.13
C GLY A 228 21.83 -8.69 -5.56
N TYR A 229 20.58 -8.72 -6.02
CA TYR A 229 20.21 -8.29 -7.37
C TYR A 229 19.50 -6.93 -7.30
N ASP A 230 20.27 -5.83 -7.44
CA ASP A 230 19.68 -4.52 -7.67
C ASP A 230 19.19 -4.40 -9.12
N LEU A 231 17.98 -3.90 -9.33
CA LEU A 231 17.34 -3.83 -10.65
C LEU A 231 18.14 -2.99 -11.65
N LEU A 232 18.59 -1.79 -11.22
CA LEU A 232 19.31 -0.86 -12.10
C LEU A 232 20.71 -1.38 -12.42
N LEU A 233 21.43 -1.87 -11.41
CA LEU A 233 22.76 -2.48 -11.59
C LEU A 233 22.66 -3.69 -12.51
N THR A 234 21.77 -4.62 -12.23
CA THR A 234 21.63 -5.88 -12.96
C THR A 234 21.28 -5.64 -14.42
N ARG A 235 20.32 -4.75 -14.71
CA ARG A 235 19.94 -4.42 -16.09
C ARG A 235 21.05 -3.68 -16.83
N SER A 236 21.74 -2.73 -16.19
CA SER A 236 22.83 -1.98 -16.80
C SER A 236 24.02 -2.88 -17.11
N GLN A 237 24.41 -3.75 -16.17
CA GLN A 237 25.48 -4.70 -16.36
C GLN A 237 25.14 -5.76 -17.41
N ALA A 238 23.90 -6.25 -17.45
CA ALA A 238 23.45 -7.20 -18.46
C ALA A 238 23.50 -6.58 -19.87
N ALA A 239 23.05 -5.34 -20.05
CA ALA A 239 23.14 -4.62 -21.31
C ALA A 239 24.59 -4.39 -21.74
N TRP A 240 25.49 -4.07 -20.80
CA TRP A 240 26.92 -3.99 -21.08
C TRP A 240 27.51 -5.34 -21.53
N LEU A 241 27.23 -6.45 -20.80
CA LEU A 241 27.64 -7.80 -21.19
C LEU A 241 27.15 -8.16 -22.60
N TRP A 242 25.89 -7.82 -22.90
CA TRP A 242 25.30 -8.04 -24.22
C TRP A 242 26.06 -7.31 -25.32
N SER A 243 26.41 -6.04 -25.11
CA SER A 243 27.19 -5.24 -26.05
C SER A 243 28.62 -5.78 -26.28
N GLN A 244 29.16 -6.55 -25.32
CA GLN A 244 30.45 -7.23 -25.41
C GLN A 244 30.35 -8.64 -26.00
N GLY A 245 29.19 -9.03 -26.56
CA GLY A 245 28.99 -10.36 -27.15
C GLY A 245 28.78 -11.49 -26.11
N GLN A 246 28.74 -11.18 -24.80
CA GLN A 246 28.58 -12.15 -23.73
C GLN A 246 27.09 -12.39 -23.37
N GLN A 247 26.32 -12.74 -24.42
CA GLN A 247 24.86 -12.81 -24.32
C GLN A 247 24.36 -13.83 -23.28
N ASP A 248 25.00 -15.00 -23.14
CA ASP A 248 24.59 -16.02 -22.19
C ASP A 248 24.78 -15.57 -20.74
N LYS A 249 25.87 -14.84 -20.46
CA LYS A 249 26.09 -14.25 -19.13
C LYS A 249 25.06 -13.16 -18.83
N ALA A 250 24.76 -12.31 -19.81
CA ALA A 250 23.74 -11.29 -19.67
C ALA A 250 22.36 -11.89 -19.32
N ARG A 251 21.95 -12.91 -20.09
CA ARG A 251 20.69 -13.63 -19.82
C ARG A 251 20.69 -14.34 -18.47
N SER A 252 21.83 -14.94 -18.10
CA SER A 252 21.97 -15.61 -16.79
C SER A 252 21.82 -14.63 -15.64
N LEU A 253 22.40 -13.44 -15.76
CA LEU A 253 22.31 -12.38 -14.75
C LEU A 253 20.86 -11.92 -14.55
N ILE A 254 20.14 -11.62 -15.62
CA ILE A 254 18.70 -11.28 -15.56
C ILE A 254 17.87 -12.44 -15.00
N ARG A 255 18.18 -13.69 -15.39
CA ARG A 255 17.48 -14.87 -14.84
C ARG A 255 17.68 -15.00 -13.33
N GLY A 256 18.89 -14.78 -12.82
CA GLY A 256 19.19 -14.79 -11.39
C GLY A 256 18.36 -13.74 -10.63
N MET A 257 18.24 -12.53 -11.17
CA MET A 257 17.41 -11.47 -10.61
C MET A 257 15.93 -11.86 -10.56
N ILE A 258 15.39 -12.39 -11.66
CA ILE A 258 13.99 -12.85 -11.75
C ILE A 258 13.71 -13.96 -10.73
N GLN A 259 14.67 -14.88 -10.53
CA GLN A 259 14.50 -15.97 -9.56
C GLN A 259 14.57 -15.51 -8.10
N ALA A 260 15.30 -14.43 -7.83
CA ALA A 260 15.46 -13.89 -6.50
C ALA A 260 14.27 -13.04 -6.04
N ASP A 261 13.47 -12.49 -6.97
CA ASP A 261 12.35 -11.59 -6.68
C ASP A 261 11.06 -12.09 -7.36
N PRO A 262 10.09 -12.60 -6.58
CA PRO A 262 8.81 -13.10 -7.12
C PRO A 262 7.99 -12.02 -7.84
N VAL A 263 8.13 -10.75 -7.49
CA VAL A 263 7.42 -9.64 -8.15
C VAL A 263 8.04 -9.37 -9.52
N LEU A 264 9.37 -9.36 -9.60
CA LEU A 264 10.07 -9.23 -10.90
C LEU A 264 9.87 -10.47 -11.79
N ALA A 265 9.55 -11.63 -11.21
CA ALA A 265 9.19 -12.82 -11.97
C ALA A 265 7.96 -12.61 -12.86
N LEU A 266 7.04 -11.73 -12.50
CA LEU A 266 5.90 -11.34 -13.33
C LEU A 266 6.34 -10.69 -14.66
N ALA A 267 7.43 -9.92 -14.64
CA ALA A 267 8.02 -9.25 -15.80
C ALA A 267 9.13 -10.08 -16.47
N GLY A 268 9.28 -11.36 -16.09
CA GLY A 268 10.43 -12.17 -16.47
C GLY A 268 10.64 -12.30 -17.98
N ALA A 269 9.57 -12.48 -18.75
CA ALA A 269 9.64 -12.58 -20.21
C ALA A 269 10.11 -11.26 -20.84
N GLN A 270 9.54 -10.13 -20.41
CA GLN A 270 9.87 -8.79 -20.90
C GLN A 270 11.30 -8.37 -20.53
N LEU A 271 11.72 -8.65 -19.29
CA LEU A 271 13.09 -8.40 -18.83
C LEU A 271 14.11 -9.24 -19.62
N GLN A 272 13.80 -10.49 -19.94
CA GLN A 272 14.65 -11.34 -20.80
C GLN A 272 14.66 -10.85 -22.25
N ALA A 273 13.55 -10.40 -22.80
CA ALA A 273 13.46 -9.86 -24.15
C ALA A 273 14.26 -8.55 -24.31
N THR A 274 14.35 -7.75 -23.26
CA THR A 274 15.03 -6.44 -23.26
C THR A 274 16.44 -6.46 -22.65
N VAL A 275 17.04 -7.63 -22.46
CA VAL A 275 18.34 -7.79 -21.79
C VAL A 275 19.47 -6.97 -22.39
N GLY A 276 19.46 -6.70 -23.69
CA GLY A 276 20.44 -5.87 -24.39
C GLY A 276 20.18 -4.36 -24.34
N HIS A 277 19.07 -3.94 -23.78
CA HIS A 277 18.71 -2.52 -23.70
C HIS A 277 19.18 -1.91 -22.38
N ALA A 278 20.15 -0.98 -22.47
CA ALA A 278 20.63 -0.25 -21.30
C ALA A 278 19.49 0.65 -20.74
N PRO A 279 19.23 0.61 -19.43
CA PRO A 279 18.21 1.46 -18.82
C PRO A 279 18.60 2.95 -18.83
N VAL A 280 19.89 3.27 -18.93
CA VAL A 280 20.43 4.63 -19.00
C VAL A 280 21.18 4.82 -20.31
N THR A 281 20.65 5.71 -21.15
CA THR A 281 21.20 6.00 -22.50
C THR A 281 21.63 7.46 -22.68
N SER A 282 21.38 8.32 -21.68
CA SER A 282 21.71 9.75 -21.73
C SER A 282 21.99 10.30 -20.34
N ALA A 283 22.62 11.48 -20.28
CA ALA A 283 22.84 12.20 -19.02
C ALA A 283 21.52 12.54 -18.31
N GLN A 284 20.50 12.95 -19.06
CA GLN A 284 19.16 13.22 -18.51
C GLN A 284 18.57 11.98 -17.85
N ALA A 285 18.63 10.81 -18.51
CA ALA A 285 18.16 9.55 -17.95
C ALA A 285 18.94 9.13 -16.70
N GLY A 286 20.25 9.44 -16.65
CA GLY A 286 21.08 9.22 -15.48
C GLY A 286 20.69 10.10 -14.28
N ILE A 287 20.40 11.38 -14.52
CA ILE A 287 19.91 12.32 -13.51
C ILE A 287 18.53 11.85 -12.97
N ALA A 288 17.61 11.45 -13.84
CA ALA A 288 16.32 10.94 -13.42
C ALA A 288 16.45 9.75 -12.44
N ARG A 289 17.37 8.82 -12.72
CA ARG A 289 17.62 7.67 -11.84
C ARG A 289 18.36 8.01 -10.55
N ALA A 290 19.18 9.08 -10.55
CA ALA A 290 19.77 9.59 -9.31
C ALA A 290 18.68 10.10 -8.34
N TYR A 291 17.62 10.72 -8.87
CA TYR A 291 16.46 11.10 -8.05
C TYR A 291 15.69 9.89 -7.52
N VAL A 292 15.45 8.85 -8.33
CA VAL A 292 14.79 7.61 -7.88
C VAL A 292 15.60 6.94 -6.77
N LEU A 293 16.92 6.87 -6.92
CA LEU A 293 17.82 6.36 -5.89
C LEU A 293 17.70 7.16 -4.59
N THR A 294 17.67 8.48 -4.69
CA THR A 294 17.53 9.35 -3.50
C THR A 294 16.19 9.11 -2.80
N ALA A 295 15.10 9.00 -3.56
CA ALA A 295 13.79 8.64 -3.01
C ALA A 295 13.80 7.29 -2.28
N PHE A 296 14.45 6.29 -2.86
CA PHE A 296 14.61 4.97 -2.24
C PHE A 296 15.38 5.05 -0.91
N LEU A 297 16.48 5.78 -0.86
CA LEU A 297 17.30 5.96 0.35
C LEU A 297 16.53 6.69 1.46
N LEU A 298 15.77 7.73 1.11
CA LEU A 298 14.93 8.45 2.06
C LEU A 298 13.87 7.53 2.67
N ARG A 299 13.17 6.74 1.86
CA ARG A 299 12.20 5.76 2.36
C ARG A 299 12.84 4.69 3.23
N GLN A 300 14.01 4.21 2.87
CA GLN A 300 14.73 3.23 3.69
C GLN A 300 15.11 3.80 5.05
N GLN A 301 15.54 5.07 5.10
CA GLN A 301 15.84 5.77 6.33
C GLN A 301 14.58 5.97 7.20
N GLY A 302 13.45 6.38 6.61
CA GLY A 302 12.16 6.50 7.31
C GLY A 302 11.75 5.17 7.96
N ARG A 303 11.78 4.07 7.20
CA ARG A 303 11.45 2.73 7.72
C ARG A 303 12.34 2.28 8.88
N GLN A 304 13.64 2.62 8.86
CA GLN A 304 14.56 2.28 9.96
C GLN A 304 14.28 3.09 11.23
N GLN A 305 13.82 4.33 11.10
CA GLN A 305 13.45 5.19 12.24
C GLN A 305 12.05 4.88 12.77
N GLY A 306 11.11 4.47 11.92
CA GLY A 306 9.73 4.13 12.25
C GLY A 306 9.53 2.72 12.85
N GLN A 307 10.58 1.91 13.00
CA GLN A 307 10.52 0.60 13.68
C GLN A 307 10.25 0.67 15.20
N ALA A 308 10.06 1.86 15.76
CA ALA A 308 9.51 2.05 17.10
C ALA A 308 7.98 2.19 17.02
N ASP A 309 7.27 1.11 17.18
CA ASP A 309 5.87 0.83 17.57
C ASP A 309 4.71 1.81 17.18
N ARG A 310 4.93 2.91 16.47
CA ARG A 310 3.87 3.80 15.89
C ARG A 310 4.43 4.64 14.75
N PRO A 311 3.68 4.82 13.63
CA PRO A 311 4.01 5.82 12.62
C PRO A 311 4.12 7.20 13.30
N GLY A 312 5.31 7.79 13.29
CA GLY A 312 5.55 9.11 13.88
C GLY A 312 5.49 10.22 12.83
N PRO A 313 5.44 11.50 13.24
CA PRO A 313 5.50 12.65 12.32
C PRO A 313 6.72 12.66 11.38
N THR A 314 7.78 11.94 11.73
CA THR A 314 9.00 11.79 10.93
C THR A 314 8.83 10.92 9.69
N ASP A 315 7.94 9.91 9.71
CA ASP A 315 7.71 9.03 8.55
C ASP A 315 7.10 9.81 7.39
N HIS A 316 6.13 10.69 7.66
CA HIS A 316 5.52 11.55 6.66
C HIS A 316 6.50 12.52 5.98
N GLN A 317 7.52 13.00 6.71
CA GLN A 317 8.53 13.90 6.12
C GLN A 317 9.42 13.18 5.10
N PHE A 318 9.80 11.92 5.37
CA PHE A 318 10.58 11.13 4.43
C PHE A 318 9.78 10.74 3.19
N ASP A 319 8.49 10.46 3.35
CA ASP A 319 7.61 10.15 2.22
C ASP A 319 7.36 11.39 1.35
N GLU A 320 7.12 12.57 1.92
CA GLU A 320 6.99 13.81 1.17
C GLU A 320 8.29 14.17 0.42
N ALA A 321 9.44 14.05 1.06
CA ALA A 321 10.73 14.25 0.41
C ALA A 321 10.97 13.24 -0.72
N SER A 322 10.57 11.99 -0.52
CA SER A 322 10.65 10.93 -1.55
C SER A 322 9.75 11.25 -2.74
N ARG A 323 8.52 11.71 -2.49
CA ARG A 323 7.58 12.15 -3.55
C ARG A 323 8.15 13.30 -4.37
N LEU A 324 8.81 14.29 -3.72
CA LEU A 324 9.50 15.38 -4.43
C LEU A 324 10.61 14.85 -5.34
N MET A 325 11.44 13.93 -4.85
CA MET A 325 12.49 13.32 -5.68
C MET A 325 11.90 12.55 -6.86
N LEU A 326 10.82 11.81 -6.66
CA LEU A 326 10.12 11.10 -7.73
C LEU A 326 9.46 12.07 -8.72
N GLY A 327 8.93 13.20 -8.25
CA GLY A 327 8.43 14.29 -9.08
C GLY A 327 9.52 14.86 -9.99
N PHE A 328 10.72 15.08 -9.47
CA PHE A 328 11.88 15.51 -10.29
C PHE A 328 12.29 14.45 -11.33
N ALA A 329 12.30 13.17 -10.93
CA ALA A 329 12.61 12.07 -11.84
C ALA A 329 11.61 12.02 -13.01
N LEU A 330 10.30 12.10 -12.69
CA LEU A 330 9.22 12.06 -13.68
C LEU A 330 9.13 13.34 -14.54
N GLY A 331 9.57 14.48 -14.03
CA GLY A 331 9.74 15.70 -14.81
C GLY A 331 10.81 15.57 -15.89
N LEU A 332 11.86 14.76 -15.65
CA LEU A 332 12.91 14.47 -16.62
C LEU A 332 12.59 13.29 -17.54
N ASP A 333 11.92 12.27 -17.02
CA ASP A 333 11.50 11.07 -17.75
C ASP A 333 10.06 10.69 -17.33
N PRO A 334 9.05 11.21 -18.03
CA PRO A 334 7.64 10.95 -17.69
C PRO A 334 7.21 9.48 -17.78
N HIS A 335 7.98 8.64 -18.47
CA HIS A 335 7.70 7.22 -18.65
C HIS A 335 8.53 6.30 -17.75
N LEU A 336 9.30 6.86 -16.80
CA LEU A 336 10.14 6.09 -15.90
C LEU A 336 9.33 5.19 -14.97
N ALA A 337 9.21 3.92 -15.33
CA ALA A 337 8.37 2.94 -14.63
C ALA A 337 8.79 2.75 -13.17
N GLU A 338 10.10 2.71 -12.90
CA GLU A 338 10.64 2.57 -11.54
C GLU A 338 10.18 3.70 -10.61
N ALA A 339 10.14 4.95 -11.13
CA ALA A 339 9.64 6.10 -10.37
C ALA A 339 8.14 6.02 -10.11
N ARG A 340 7.35 5.62 -11.12
CA ARG A 340 5.90 5.48 -10.97
C ARG A 340 5.51 4.35 -10.04
N LEU A 341 6.19 3.22 -10.09
CA LEU A 341 5.98 2.11 -9.18
C LEU A 341 6.24 2.53 -7.73
N MET A 342 7.34 3.23 -7.47
CA MET A 342 7.65 3.72 -6.13
C MET A 342 6.67 4.80 -5.66
N LEU A 343 6.27 5.72 -6.55
CA LEU A 343 5.30 6.77 -6.23
C LEU A 343 3.93 6.16 -5.88
N SER A 344 3.47 5.17 -6.65
CA SER A 344 2.20 4.49 -6.37
C SER A 344 2.20 3.74 -5.04
N GLU A 345 3.34 3.18 -4.62
CA GLU A 345 3.49 2.57 -3.30
C GLU A 345 3.35 3.57 -2.16
N ILE A 346 3.93 4.76 -2.33
CA ILE A 346 3.80 5.83 -1.32
C ILE A 346 2.35 6.29 -1.25
N GLN A 347 1.73 6.55 -2.40
CA GLN A 347 0.34 7.00 -2.49
C GLN A 347 -0.64 5.99 -1.87
N ASP A 348 -0.44 4.69 -2.13
CA ASP A 348 -1.27 3.64 -1.55
C ASP A 348 -1.09 3.54 -0.03
N ALA A 349 0.14 3.59 0.47
CA ALA A 349 0.45 3.60 1.90
C ALA A 349 -0.11 4.83 2.64
N GLU A 350 -0.21 5.98 1.97
CA GLU A 350 -0.86 7.20 2.48
C GLU A 350 -2.40 7.16 2.38
N GLY A 351 -2.99 6.08 1.82
CA GLY A 351 -4.43 5.95 1.58
C GLY A 351 -4.94 6.70 0.34
N HIS A 352 -4.04 7.23 -0.51
CA HIS A 352 -4.36 7.94 -1.74
C HIS A 352 -4.53 6.97 -2.92
N GLN A 353 -5.42 6.00 -2.79
CA GLN A 353 -5.57 4.88 -3.73
C GLN A 353 -5.94 5.31 -5.15
N THR A 354 -6.76 6.34 -5.31
CA THR A 354 -7.11 6.91 -6.63
C THR A 354 -5.85 7.46 -7.32
N ALA A 355 -5.01 8.20 -6.61
CA ALA A 355 -3.76 8.73 -7.15
C ALA A 355 -2.77 7.61 -7.49
N ALA A 356 -2.66 6.58 -6.64
CA ALA A 356 -1.85 5.39 -6.91
C ALA A 356 -2.28 4.68 -8.19
N ARG A 357 -3.60 4.49 -8.36
CA ARG A 357 -4.20 3.90 -9.57
C ARG A 357 -3.83 4.69 -10.83
N GLU A 358 -4.03 6.01 -10.81
CA GLU A 358 -3.70 6.87 -11.95
C GLU A 358 -2.20 6.88 -12.27
N THR A 359 -1.35 6.84 -11.26
CA THR A 359 0.11 6.76 -11.42
C THR A 359 0.51 5.47 -12.14
N LEU A 360 -0.08 4.32 -11.77
CA LEU A 360 0.18 3.03 -12.40
C LEU A 360 -0.33 2.96 -13.84
N LEU A 361 -1.50 3.51 -14.13
CA LEU A 361 -2.08 3.55 -15.49
C LEU A 361 -1.23 4.32 -16.49
N ARG A 362 -0.35 5.21 -16.04
CA ARG A 362 0.57 5.95 -16.92
C ARG A 362 1.84 5.16 -17.30
N ILE A 363 2.04 3.93 -16.81
CA ILE A 363 3.13 3.06 -17.23
C ILE A 363 2.76 2.40 -18.55
N PRO A 364 3.55 2.61 -19.64
CA PRO A 364 3.21 2.04 -20.94
C PRO A 364 3.23 0.51 -20.93
N GLN A 365 2.33 -0.12 -21.68
CA GLN A 365 2.32 -1.59 -21.85
C GLN A 365 3.60 -2.14 -22.49
N THR A 366 4.35 -1.30 -23.21
CA THR A 366 5.63 -1.63 -23.83
C THR A 366 6.80 -1.60 -22.84
N ASP A 367 6.59 -1.06 -21.63
CA ASP A 367 7.65 -1.03 -20.62
C ASP A 367 7.91 -2.45 -20.07
N PRO A 368 9.17 -2.86 -19.91
CA PRO A 368 9.48 -4.19 -19.35
C PRO A 368 8.90 -4.46 -17.96
N LEU A 369 8.62 -3.42 -17.17
CA LEU A 369 8.03 -3.53 -15.82
C LEU A 369 6.51 -3.40 -15.83
N TYR A 370 5.86 -3.30 -17.01
CA TYR A 370 4.40 -3.22 -17.09
C TYR A 370 3.68 -4.36 -16.36
N PRO A 371 4.12 -5.65 -16.41
CA PRO A 371 3.45 -6.71 -15.65
C PRO A 371 3.49 -6.49 -14.13
N VAL A 372 4.54 -5.87 -13.61
CA VAL A 372 4.61 -5.46 -12.19
C VAL A 372 3.61 -4.35 -11.91
N ALA A 373 3.51 -3.36 -12.80
CA ALA A 373 2.55 -2.27 -12.67
C ALA A 373 1.10 -2.77 -12.75
N ALA A 374 0.80 -3.68 -13.69
CA ALA A 374 -0.51 -4.29 -13.83
C ALA A 374 -0.90 -5.10 -12.58
N PHE A 375 0.03 -5.86 -12.01
CA PHE A 375 -0.18 -6.58 -10.76
C PHE A 375 -0.54 -5.62 -9.61
N ARG A 376 0.24 -4.55 -9.42
CA ARG A 376 -0.03 -3.53 -8.39
C ARG A 376 -1.36 -2.81 -8.61
N LEU A 377 -1.66 -2.48 -9.86
CA LEU A 377 -2.96 -1.88 -10.24
C LEU A 377 -4.12 -2.78 -9.83
N ALA A 378 -4.02 -4.08 -10.09
CA ALA A 378 -5.05 -5.02 -9.69
C ALA A 378 -5.20 -5.13 -8.16
N LEU A 379 -4.10 -5.00 -7.39
CA LEU A 379 -4.19 -4.97 -5.92
C LEU A 379 -4.89 -3.70 -5.42
N VAL A 380 -4.58 -2.54 -5.99
CA VAL A 380 -5.26 -1.27 -5.68
C VAL A 380 -6.74 -1.33 -6.07
N ASP A 381 -7.06 -1.83 -7.26
CA ASP A 381 -8.45 -2.00 -7.71
C ASP A 381 -9.21 -2.96 -6.78
N GLY A 382 -8.57 -4.06 -6.35
CA GLY A 382 -9.15 -5.01 -5.40
C GLY A 382 -9.46 -4.38 -4.03
N SER A 383 -8.58 -3.55 -3.50
CA SER A 383 -8.77 -2.88 -2.20
C SER A 383 -9.81 -1.76 -2.24
N THR A 384 -10.06 -1.18 -3.42
CA THR A 384 -11.03 -0.10 -3.63
C THR A 384 -12.39 -0.58 -4.14
N GLY A 385 -12.59 -1.89 -4.25
CA GLY A 385 -13.86 -2.47 -4.67
C GLY A 385 -14.05 -2.58 -6.19
N HIS A 386 -13.06 -2.20 -7.00
CA HIS A 386 -13.08 -2.37 -8.46
C HIS A 386 -12.69 -3.81 -8.84
N LEU A 387 -13.46 -4.77 -8.30
CA LEU A 387 -13.14 -6.21 -8.38
C LEU A 387 -13.20 -6.76 -9.80
N ASP A 388 -14.03 -6.18 -10.69
CA ASP A 388 -14.15 -6.61 -12.08
C ASP A 388 -12.88 -6.27 -12.87
N GLU A 389 -12.38 -5.06 -12.70
CA GLU A 389 -11.14 -4.58 -13.31
C GLU A 389 -9.94 -5.38 -12.80
N ALA A 390 -9.84 -5.58 -11.49
CA ALA A 390 -8.81 -6.40 -10.87
C ALA A 390 -8.79 -7.82 -11.44
N GLN A 391 -9.97 -8.45 -11.58
CA GLN A 391 -10.08 -9.80 -12.14
C GLN A 391 -9.62 -9.85 -13.60
N ILE A 392 -10.01 -8.89 -14.42
CA ILE A 392 -9.61 -8.82 -15.85
C ILE A 392 -8.08 -8.73 -15.94
N ILE A 393 -7.48 -7.79 -15.20
CA ILE A 393 -6.02 -7.58 -15.20
C ILE A 393 -5.29 -8.84 -14.75
N LEU A 394 -5.71 -9.46 -13.63
CA LEU A 394 -5.06 -10.65 -13.09
C LEU A 394 -5.24 -11.87 -13.99
N THR A 395 -6.39 -12.01 -14.65
CA THR A 395 -6.62 -13.10 -15.61
C THR A 395 -5.65 -13.00 -16.78
N HIS A 396 -5.48 -11.82 -17.36
CA HIS A 396 -4.49 -11.60 -18.42
C HIS A 396 -3.07 -11.84 -17.93
N LEU A 397 -2.73 -11.32 -16.73
CA LEU A 397 -1.40 -11.48 -16.16
C LEU A 397 -1.06 -12.98 -15.91
N VAL A 398 -2.02 -13.76 -15.42
CA VAL A 398 -1.86 -15.22 -15.25
C VAL A 398 -1.60 -15.91 -16.59
N GLN A 399 -2.32 -15.53 -17.65
CA GLN A 399 -2.13 -16.08 -19.00
C GLN A 399 -0.76 -15.71 -19.57
N ASP A 400 -0.38 -14.44 -19.50
CA ASP A 400 0.85 -13.90 -20.09
C ASP A 400 2.13 -14.39 -19.37
N THR A 401 2.03 -14.64 -18.07
CA THR A 401 3.14 -15.14 -17.25
C THR A 401 3.24 -16.65 -17.17
N GLY A 402 2.34 -17.38 -17.86
CA GLY A 402 2.27 -18.84 -17.73
C GLY A 402 1.83 -19.30 -16.35
N GLY A 403 1.08 -18.47 -15.63
CA GLY A 403 0.48 -18.81 -14.35
C GLY A 403 1.42 -18.62 -13.16
N GLN A 404 2.22 -17.55 -13.11
CA GLN A 404 3.07 -17.25 -11.96
C GLN A 404 2.27 -17.22 -10.65
N GLY A 405 2.76 -17.92 -9.61
CA GLY A 405 2.03 -18.19 -8.37
C GLY A 405 1.51 -16.96 -7.65
N LEU A 406 2.25 -15.84 -7.71
CA LEU A 406 1.84 -14.57 -7.11
C LEU A 406 0.58 -13.99 -7.79
N ALA A 407 0.55 -13.98 -9.12
CA ALA A 407 -0.61 -13.52 -9.89
C ALA A 407 -1.83 -14.44 -9.71
N VAL A 408 -1.59 -15.75 -9.69
CA VAL A 408 -2.65 -16.76 -9.47
C VAL A 408 -3.25 -16.61 -8.07
N ARG A 409 -2.43 -16.41 -7.05
CA ARG A 409 -2.89 -16.16 -5.67
C ARG A 409 -3.75 -14.91 -5.60
N ALA A 410 -3.29 -13.80 -6.20
CA ALA A 410 -4.04 -12.54 -6.24
C ALA A 410 -5.38 -12.69 -6.97
N LEU A 411 -5.41 -13.47 -8.08
CA LEU A 411 -6.65 -13.80 -8.78
C LEU A 411 -7.61 -14.58 -7.86
N GLY A 412 -7.10 -15.55 -7.11
CA GLY A 412 -7.88 -16.27 -6.10
C GLY A 412 -8.48 -15.34 -5.05
N ASN A 413 -7.69 -14.39 -4.55
CA ASN A 413 -8.15 -13.39 -3.58
C ASN A 413 -9.28 -12.52 -4.16
N THR A 414 -9.13 -12.02 -5.38
CA THR A 414 -10.14 -11.21 -6.07
C THR A 414 -11.43 -12.00 -6.28
N LEU A 415 -11.34 -13.26 -6.71
CA LEU A 415 -12.50 -14.13 -6.90
C LEU A 415 -13.20 -14.44 -5.57
N SER A 416 -12.43 -14.64 -4.48
CA SER A 416 -12.99 -14.80 -3.13
C SER A 416 -13.75 -13.54 -2.67
N ALA A 417 -13.18 -12.35 -2.90
CA ALA A 417 -13.85 -11.09 -2.58
C ALA A 417 -15.18 -10.90 -3.36
N ARG A 418 -15.25 -11.47 -4.58
CA ARG A 418 -16.47 -11.54 -5.39
C ARG A 418 -17.44 -12.65 -4.97
N LYS A 419 -17.08 -13.44 -3.98
CA LYS A 419 -17.80 -14.67 -3.57
C LYS A 419 -17.91 -15.73 -4.69
N ASP A 420 -17.01 -15.68 -5.69
CA ASP A 420 -16.84 -16.76 -6.68
C ASP A 420 -15.93 -17.83 -6.09
N TRP A 421 -16.48 -18.60 -5.16
CA TRP A 421 -15.74 -19.64 -4.44
C TRP A 421 -15.18 -20.73 -5.36
N LYS A 422 -15.92 -21.06 -6.42
CA LYS A 422 -15.47 -22.07 -7.39
C LYS A 422 -14.23 -21.59 -8.17
N GLY A 423 -14.25 -20.37 -8.64
CA GLY A 423 -13.12 -19.74 -9.32
C GLY A 423 -11.94 -19.58 -8.38
N ALA A 424 -12.18 -19.09 -7.15
CA ALA A 424 -11.16 -18.92 -6.11
C ALA A 424 -10.44 -20.25 -5.78
N ILE A 425 -11.21 -21.35 -5.55
CA ILE A 425 -10.66 -22.68 -5.31
C ILE A 425 -9.78 -23.15 -6.48
N ALA A 426 -10.21 -22.93 -7.73
CA ALA A 426 -9.43 -23.30 -8.89
C ALA A 426 -8.08 -22.56 -8.95
N ALA A 427 -8.09 -21.24 -8.70
CA ALA A 427 -6.89 -20.42 -8.64
C ALA A 427 -5.97 -20.86 -7.47
N TYR A 428 -6.50 -21.01 -6.27
CA TYR A 428 -5.71 -21.47 -5.14
C TYR A 428 -5.14 -22.89 -5.33
N ASN A 429 -5.86 -23.80 -5.98
CA ASN A 429 -5.32 -25.13 -6.32
C ASN A 429 -4.08 -25.03 -7.22
N GLN A 430 -4.11 -24.15 -8.22
CA GLN A 430 -2.96 -23.88 -9.08
C GLN A 430 -1.80 -23.29 -8.26
N ALA A 431 -2.07 -22.29 -7.43
CA ALA A 431 -1.06 -21.63 -6.60
C ALA A 431 -0.41 -22.64 -5.61
N VAL A 432 -1.20 -23.46 -4.91
CA VAL A 432 -0.70 -24.50 -3.99
C VAL A 432 0.15 -25.54 -4.72
N THR A 433 -0.26 -25.97 -5.92
CA THR A 433 0.52 -26.91 -6.72
C THR A 433 1.91 -26.34 -7.05
N GLN A 434 1.97 -25.10 -7.48
CA GLN A 434 3.22 -24.41 -7.81
C GLN A 434 4.09 -24.17 -6.57
N ALA A 435 3.51 -23.68 -5.48
CA ALA A 435 4.22 -23.44 -4.24
C ALA A 435 4.79 -24.74 -3.64
N THR A 436 4.06 -25.85 -3.77
CA THR A 436 4.54 -27.18 -3.35
C THR A 436 5.73 -27.63 -4.20
N ALA A 437 5.64 -27.48 -5.53
CA ALA A 437 6.72 -27.85 -6.44
C ALA A 437 8.00 -27.03 -6.21
N SER A 438 7.87 -25.73 -5.91
CA SER A 438 8.97 -24.82 -5.61
C SER A 438 9.43 -24.85 -4.14
N LYS A 439 8.77 -25.63 -3.28
CA LYS A 439 9.01 -25.68 -1.82
C LYS A 439 8.82 -24.34 -1.11
N THR A 440 7.93 -23.52 -1.61
CA THR A 440 7.58 -22.18 -1.06
C THR A 440 6.16 -22.16 -0.49
N LEU A 441 5.53 -23.34 -0.30
CA LEU A 441 4.20 -23.44 0.28
C LEU A 441 4.20 -22.91 1.71
N ASP A 442 3.43 -21.85 1.94
CA ASP A 442 3.18 -21.27 3.25
C ASP A 442 1.79 -21.64 3.80
N TRP A 443 1.59 -21.42 5.10
CA TRP A 443 0.34 -21.69 5.76
C TRP A 443 -0.80 -20.76 5.27
N SER A 444 -0.48 -19.53 4.90
CA SER A 444 -1.47 -18.53 4.54
C SER A 444 -2.17 -18.86 3.21
N LEU A 445 -1.47 -19.46 2.26
CA LEU A 445 -2.08 -19.93 1.01
C LEU A 445 -3.04 -21.10 1.25
N LEU A 446 -2.70 -22.02 2.15
CA LEU A 446 -3.60 -23.11 2.56
C LEU A 446 -4.82 -22.57 3.30
N PHE A 447 -4.64 -21.55 4.16
CA PHE A 447 -5.73 -20.88 4.85
C PHE A 447 -6.71 -20.22 3.87
N LEU A 448 -6.22 -19.47 2.90
CA LEU A 448 -7.05 -18.83 1.88
C LEU A 448 -7.89 -19.86 1.12
N ARG A 449 -7.29 -21.01 0.75
CA ARG A 449 -8.02 -22.08 0.08
C ARG A 449 -9.02 -22.76 1.02
N ALA A 450 -8.66 -22.94 2.29
CA ALA A 450 -9.56 -23.50 3.29
C ALA A 450 -10.80 -22.62 3.51
N VAL A 451 -10.63 -21.30 3.56
CA VAL A 451 -11.75 -20.34 3.61
C VAL A 451 -12.66 -20.51 2.39
N ALA A 452 -12.09 -20.59 1.19
CA ALA A 452 -12.89 -20.78 -0.03
C ALA A 452 -13.63 -22.12 -0.04
N TYR A 453 -13.03 -23.21 0.45
CA TYR A 453 -13.71 -24.50 0.65
C TYR A 453 -14.81 -24.41 1.70
N HIS A 454 -14.56 -23.75 2.84
CA HIS A 454 -15.54 -23.54 3.90
C HIS A 454 -16.79 -22.82 3.38
N GLU A 455 -16.59 -21.69 2.71
CA GLU A 455 -17.65 -20.85 2.14
C GLU A 455 -18.43 -21.55 1.01
N SER A 456 -17.77 -22.46 0.28
CA SER A 456 -18.43 -23.30 -0.73
C SER A 456 -19.15 -24.52 -0.15
N GLY A 457 -19.08 -24.73 1.18
CA GLY A 457 -19.70 -25.87 1.88
C GLY A 457 -18.87 -27.16 1.88
N ASP A 458 -17.63 -27.14 1.39
CA ASP A 458 -16.74 -28.31 1.36
C ASP A 458 -15.87 -28.36 2.64
N TRP A 459 -16.52 -28.58 3.78
CA TRP A 459 -15.84 -28.66 5.07
C TRP A 459 -14.73 -29.72 5.16
N PRO A 460 -14.88 -30.94 4.59
CA PRO A 460 -13.80 -31.91 4.68
C PRO A 460 -12.49 -31.43 4.07
N ARG A 461 -12.53 -30.73 2.93
CA ARG A 461 -11.32 -30.14 2.32
C ARG A 461 -10.83 -28.93 3.08
N ALA A 462 -11.72 -28.07 3.54
CA ALA A 462 -11.35 -26.93 4.38
C ALA A 462 -10.58 -27.40 5.62
N LYS A 463 -11.11 -28.38 6.37
CA LYS A 463 -10.47 -28.96 7.54
C LYS A 463 -9.09 -29.56 7.23
N ALA A 464 -8.96 -30.28 6.12
CA ALA A 464 -7.69 -30.87 5.71
C ALA A 464 -6.62 -29.78 5.45
N ASP A 465 -6.97 -28.70 4.77
CA ASP A 465 -6.07 -27.56 4.53
C ASP A 465 -5.69 -26.85 5.82
N LEU A 466 -6.63 -26.60 6.74
CA LEU A 466 -6.36 -25.99 8.04
C LEU A 466 -5.41 -26.86 8.88
N GLN A 467 -5.63 -28.16 8.90
CA GLN A 467 -4.73 -29.11 9.60
C GLN A 467 -3.33 -29.13 8.98
N GLN A 468 -3.23 -28.99 7.66
CA GLN A 468 -1.94 -28.89 6.99
C GLN A 468 -1.28 -27.53 7.27
N ALA A 469 -2.03 -26.44 7.28
CA ALA A 469 -1.55 -25.11 7.64
C ALA A 469 -1.00 -25.08 9.09
N LEU A 470 -1.69 -25.70 10.05
CA LEU A 470 -1.23 -25.85 11.44
C LEU A 470 0.05 -26.68 11.60
N LYS A 471 0.37 -27.57 10.65
CA LYS A 471 1.69 -28.24 10.65
C LYS A 471 2.81 -27.28 10.23
N LEU A 472 2.52 -26.30 9.38
CA LEU A 472 3.49 -25.29 8.95
C LEU A 472 3.63 -24.15 9.98
N ALA A 473 2.52 -23.77 10.61
CA ALA A 473 2.46 -22.71 11.63
C ALA A 473 1.62 -23.19 12.84
N PRO A 474 2.20 -23.99 13.75
CA PRO A 474 1.45 -24.60 14.85
C PRO A 474 0.85 -23.59 15.84
N ASP A 475 1.52 -22.45 16.04
CA ASP A 475 1.15 -21.44 17.03
C ASP A 475 0.54 -20.18 16.37
N GLU A 476 -0.12 -20.35 15.20
CA GLU A 476 -0.82 -19.27 14.52
C GLU A 476 -2.24 -19.13 15.11
N PRO A 477 -2.55 -18.05 15.86
CA PRO A 477 -3.84 -17.89 16.53
C PRO A 477 -5.03 -17.90 15.57
N LEU A 478 -4.86 -17.28 14.39
CA LEU A 478 -5.88 -17.22 13.35
C LEU A 478 -6.32 -18.62 12.88
N LEU A 479 -5.35 -19.52 12.65
CA LEU A 479 -5.63 -20.89 12.22
C LEU A 479 -6.34 -21.70 13.30
N LEU A 480 -5.85 -21.58 14.56
CA LEU A 480 -6.42 -22.27 15.71
C LEU A 480 -7.87 -21.81 15.95
N ASN A 481 -8.09 -20.49 15.88
CA ASN A 481 -9.42 -19.91 16.06
C ASN A 481 -10.37 -20.33 14.94
N PHE A 482 -9.96 -20.20 13.67
CA PHE A 482 -10.80 -20.57 12.54
C PHE A 482 -11.21 -22.05 12.56
N LEU A 483 -10.25 -22.95 12.79
CA LEU A 483 -10.53 -24.39 12.87
C LEU A 483 -11.45 -24.69 14.05
N GLY A 484 -11.12 -24.16 15.26
CA GLY A 484 -11.89 -24.39 16.47
C GLY A 484 -13.33 -23.88 16.35
N TYR A 485 -13.51 -22.64 15.92
CA TYR A 485 -14.84 -22.04 15.74
C TYR A 485 -15.68 -22.77 14.68
N SER A 486 -15.10 -23.10 13.52
CA SER A 486 -15.80 -23.87 12.49
C SER A 486 -16.25 -25.27 12.95
N MET A 487 -15.51 -25.89 13.89
CA MET A 487 -15.91 -27.13 14.54
C MET A 487 -17.08 -26.89 15.51
N VAL A 488 -17.10 -25.75 16.25
CA VAL A 488 -18.20 -25.40 17.16
C VAL A 488 -19.50 -25.20 16.39
N GLU A 489 -19.49 -24.42 15.31
CA GLU A 489 -20.68 -24.21 14.47
C GLU A 489 -21.29 -25.53 13.97
N ARG A 490 -20.44 -26.52 13.68
CA ARG A 490 -20.85 -27.85 13.20
C ARG A 490 -21.12 -28.85 14.28
N LYS A 491 -20.95 -28.44 15.56
CA LYS A 491 -21.02 -29.33 16.73
C LYS A 491 -20.12 -30.57 16.61
N GLU A 492 -18.98 -30.39 15.95
CA GLU A 492 -17.99 -31.43 15.70
C GLU A 492 -16.90 -31.39 16.79
N ASN A 493 -16.79 -32.44 17.60
CA ASN A 493 -15.75 -32.60 18.62
C ASN A 493 -15.45 -31.34 19.45
N LEU A 494 -16.48 -30.87 20.17
CA LEU A 494 -16.42 -29.61 20.96
C LEU A 494 -15.26 -29.57 21.96
N THR A 495 -14.80 -30.75 22.45
CA THR A 495 -13.66 -30.83 23.36
C THR A 495 -12.35 -30.45 22.67
N GLU A 496 -12.14 -30.94 21.44
CA GLU A 496 -10.99 -30.56 20.61
C GLU A 496 -11.06 -29.09 20.21
N ALA A 497 -12.25 -28.62 19.78
CA ALA A 497 -12.49 -27.23 19.45
C ALA A 497 -12.12 -26.29 20.63
N ALA A 498 -12.57 -26.62 21.84
CA ALA A 498 -12.23 -25.87 23.04
C ALA A 498 -10.73 -25.86 23.35
N ALA A 499 -10.00 -26.95 23.07
CA ALA A 499 -8.56 -26.98 23.26
C ALA A 499 -7.84 -26.08 22.24
N LEU A 500 -8.28 -26.07 20.98
CA LEU A 500 -7.75 -25.15 19.95
C LEU A 500 -8.00 -23.70 20.29
N LEU A 501 -9.24 -23.36 20.67
CA LEU A 501 -9.65 -22.00 21.00
C LEU A 501 -8.95 -21.48 22.28
N ARG A 502 -8.75 -22.34 23.27
CA ARG A 502 -7.97 -21.97 24.48
C ARG A 502 -6.53 -21.65 24.11
N ARG A 503 -5.91 -22.48 23.28
CA ARG A 503 -4.55 -22.22 22.80
C ARG A 503 -4.46 -20.93 21.99
N ALA A 504 -5.44 -20.63 21.13
CA ALA A 504 -5.52 -19.36 20.42
C ALA A 504 -5.57 -18.17 21.40
N ALA A 505 -6.44 -18.25 22.44
CA ALA A 505 -6.57 -17.21 23.45
C ALA A 505 -5.31 -17.03 24.34
N ASP A 506 -4.58 -18.10 24.59
CA ASP A 506 -3.29 -18.03 25.30
C ASP A 506 -2.22 -17.32 24.45
N LEU A 507 -2.26 -17.47 23.13
CA LEU A 507 -1.30 -16.87 22.19
C LEU A 507 -1.65 -15.40 21.88
N ASP A 508 -2.94 -15.08 21.76
CA ASP A 508 -3.42 -13.70 21.58
C ASP A 508 -4.59 -13.40 22.55
N PRO A 509 -4.29 -13.06 23.79
CA PRO A 509 -5.29 -12.81 24.82
C PRO A 509 -6.06 -11.49 24.65
N LYS A 510 -5.65 -10.63 23.69
CA LYS A 510 -6.31 -9.33 23.45
C LYS A 510 -7.32 -9.40 22.32
N ASP A 511 -7.30 -10.41 21.49
CA ASP A 511 -8.23 -10.58 20.38
C ASP A 511 -9.64 -10.89 20.89
N ALA A 512 -10.59 -10.02 20.57
CA ALA A 512 -11.99 -10.14 20.97
C ALA A 512 -12.71 -11.30 20.26
N ALA A 513 -12.38 -11.57 18.99
CA ALA A 513 -12.99 -12.64 18.22
C ALA A 513 -12.56 -14.03 18.73
N ILE A 514 -11.29 -14.17 19.13
CA ILE A 514 -10.80 -15.40 19.78
C ILE A 514 -11.49 -15.60 21.14
N ARG A 515 -11.68 -14.52 21.89
CA ARG A 515 -12.37 -14.58 23.18
C ARG A 515 -13.85 -14.94 23.03
N ASP A 516 -14.53 -14.38 22.03
CA ASP A 516 -15.90 -14.74 21.69
C ASP A 516 -16.01 -16.23 21.36
N SER A 517 -15.17 -16.73 20.44
CA SER A 517 -15.14 -18.14 20.05
C SER A 517 -14.90 -19.07 21.23
N LEU A 518 -13.98 -18.69 22.15
CA LEU A 518 -13.72 -19.47 23.37
C LEU A 518 -14.92 -19.43 24.33
N GLY A 519 -15.54 -18.26 24.52
CA GLY A 519 -16.75 -18.11 25.32
C GLY A 519 -17.90 -18.94 24.76
N TRP A 520 -18.09 -18.90 23.44
CA TRP A 520 -19.14 -19.65 22.77
C TRP A 520 -18.97 -21.17 22.92
N VAL A 521 -17.78 -21.71 22.73
CA VAL A 521 -17.55 -23.15 22.93
C VAL A 521 -17.76 -23.58 24.39
N GLN A 522 -17.45 -22.73 25.38
CA GLN A 522 -17.73 -23.03 26.78
C GLN A 522 -19.24 -23.09 27.04
N VAL A 523 -20.03 -22.17 26.47
CA VAL A 523 -21.49 -22.21 26.53
C VAL A 523 -22.04 -23.48 25.89
N GLU A 524 -21.49 -23.90 24.74
CA GLU A 524 -21.90 -25.13 24.06
C GLU A 524 -21.54 -26.41 24.87
N LEU A 525 -20.45 -26.36 25.64
CA LEU A 525 -20.05 -27.44 26.56
C LEU A 525 -20.80 -27.43 27.91
N GLY A 526 -21.62 -26.41 28.17
CA GLY A 526 -22.44 -26.26 29.38
C GLY A 526 -21.80 -25.45 30.50
N ASP A 527 -20.60 -24.92 30.34
CA ASP A 527 -20.03 -23.94 31.27
C ASP A 527 -20.63 -22.55 30.97
N LEU A 528 -21.86 -22.37 31.42
CA LEU A 528 -22.60 -21.13 31.18
C LEU A 528 -21.98 -19.93 31.90
N ALA A 529 -21.42 -20.12 33.10
CA ALA A 529 -20.85 -19.02 33.87
C ALA A 529 -19.52 -18.52 33.25
N GLY A 530 -18.60 -19.44 32.97
CA GLY A 530 -17.32 -19.11 32.35
C GLY A 530 -17.49 -18.55 30.93
N GLY A 531 -18.34 -19.20 30.12
CA GLY A 531 -18.60 -18.77 28.76
C GLY A 531 -19.28 -17.38 28.69
N THR A 532 -20.28 -17.13 29.56
CA THR A 532 -20.95 -15.81 29.61
C THR A 532 -19.95 -14.70 29.98
N ALA A 533 -19.08 -14.91 30.95
CA ALA A 533 -18.08 -13.90 31.33
C ALA A 533 -17.11 -13.55 30.20
N LEU A 534 -16.69 -14.55 29.40
CA LEU A 534 -15.86 -14.31 28.23
C LEU A 534 -16.61 -13.54 27.12
N LEU A 535 -17.87 -13.88 26.88
CA LEU A 535 -18.72 -13.21 25.88
C LEU A 535 -19.08 -11.77 26.30
N GLU A 536 -19.33 -11.52 27.60
CA GLU A 536 -19.52 -10.16 28.12
C GLU A 536 -18.29 -9.31 27.84
N HIS A 537 -17.07 -9.85 28.10
CA HIS A 537 -15.84 -9.13 27.85
C HIS A 537 -15.54 -8.94 26.35
N ALA A 538 -15.90 -9.90 25.49
CA ALA A 538 -15.79 -9.75 24.05
C ALA A 538 -16.72 -8.63 23.54
N ALA A 539 -17.98 -8.61 23.99
CA ALA A 539 -18.95 -7.58 23.62
C ALA A 539 -18.58 -6.17 24.13
N GLU A 540 -17.89 -6.06 25.27
CA GLU A 540 -17.32 -4.78 25.73
C GLU A 540 -16.24 -4.24 24.78
N GLN A 541 -15.46 -5.12 24.16
CA GLN A 541 -14.38 -4.73 23.23
C GLN A 541 -14.87 -4.46 21.81
N THR A 542 -15.89 -5.19 21.37
CA THR A 542 -16.47 -5.08 20.01
C THR A 542 -18.00 -4.95 20.09
N PRO A 543 -18.51 -3.86 20.69
CA PRO A 543 -19.94 -3.67 20.88
C PRO A 543 -20.72 -3.52 19.56
N GLU A 544 -20.02 -3.18 18.48
CA GLU A 544 -20.57 -3.05 17.12
C GLU A 544 -20.62 -4.37 16.33
N ASP A 545 -20.17 -5.50 16.91
CA ASP A 545 -20.19 -6.78 16.22
C ASP A 545 -21.51 -7.54 16.47
N PRO A 546 -22.33 -7.80 15.43
CA PRO A 546 -23.62 -8.46 15.58
C PRO A 546 -23.52 -9.92 16.03
N GLU A 547 -22.46 -10.64 15.65
CA GLU A 547 -22.27 -12.06 15.99
C GLU A 547 -21.90 -12.21 17.47
N VAL A 548 -20.98 -11.36 17.98
CA VAL A 548 -20.61 -11.33 19.40
C VAL A 548 -21.83 -11.02 20.28
N ASN A 549 -22.64 -10.04 19.88
CA ASN A 549 -23.89 -9.71 20.60
C ASN A 549 -24.92 -10.85 20.52
N TYR A 550 -24.98 -11.57 19.39
CA TYR A 550 -25.84 -12.75 19.25
C TYR A 550 -25.41 -13.88 20.20
N HIS A 551 -24.12 -14.21 20.25
CA HIS A 551 -23.59 -15.24 21.13
C HIS A 551 -23.83 -14.90 22.61
N LEU A 552 -23.62 -13.64 23.00
CA LEU A 552 -23.91 -13.18 24.35
C LEU A 552 -25.40 -13.31 24.68
N GLY A 553 -26.28 -12.94 23.75
CA GLY A 553 -27.73 -13.13 23.90
C GLY A 553 -28.11 -14.61 24.10
N GLU A 554 -27.51 -15.53 23.34
CA GLU A 554 -27.71 -16.98 23.48
C GLU A 554 -27.22 -17.49 24.85
N ALA A 555 -26.06 -17.00 25.32
CA ALA A 555 -25.52 -17.32 26.65
C ALA A 555 -26.47 -16.87 27.77
N TYR A 556 -26.93 -15.63 27.69
CA TYR A 556 -27.94 -15.12 28.65
C TYR A 556 -29.24 -15.93 28.62
N TRP A 557 -29.72 -16.27 27.42
CA TRP A 557 -30.91 -17.09 27.28
C TRP A 557 -30.77 -18.45 27.97
N ARG A 558 -29.64 -19.14 27.78
CA ARG A 558 -29.36 -20.44 28.41
C ARG A 558 -29.13 -20.31 29.93
N ALA A 559 -28.56 -19.19 30.37
CA ALA A 559 -28.42 -18.87 31.81
C ALA A 559 -29.73 -18.44 32.49
N GLY A 560 -30.85 -18.33 31.75
CA GLY A 560 -32.13 -17.90 32.30
C GLY A 560 -32.32 -16.37 32.39
N ARG A 561 -31.34 -15.57 31.98
CA ARG A 561 -31.33 -14.10 31.92
C ARG A 561 -32.13 -13.63 30.69
N ARG A 562 -33.44 -13.89 30.67
CA ARG A 562 -34.31 -13.80 29.48
C ARG A 562 -34.42 -12.39 28.89
N THR A 563 -34.56 -11.38 29.76
CA THR A 563 -34.67 -9.97 29.30
C THR A 563 -33.38 -9.50 28.67
N GLU A 564 -32.24 -9.76 29.30
CA GLU A 564 -30.94 -9.40 28.82
C GLU A 564 -30.61 -10.10 27.50
N ALA A 565 -31.02 -11.35 27.31
CA ALA A 565 -30.93 -12.06 26.04
C ALA A 565 -31.64 -11.33 24.90
N VAL A 566 -32.87 -10.89 25.15
CA VAL A 566 -33.67 -10.16 24.17
C VAL A 566 -33.05 -8.81 23.85
N ASP A 567 -32.51 -8.11 24.85
CA ASP A 567 -31.85 -6.83 24.66
C ASP A 567 -30.61 -6.99 23.76
N GLN A 568 -29.76 -8.02 23.99
CA GLN A 568 -28.57 -8.29 23.17
C GLN A 568 -28.94 -8.70 21.72
N TRP A 569 -29.98 -9.52 21.53
CA TRP A 569 -30.44 -9.86 20.17
C TRP A 569 -31.00 -8.66 19.42
N ASN A 570 -31.66 -7.71 20.12
CA ASN A 570 -32.09 -6.46 19.48
C ASN A 570 -30.90 -5.55 19.12
N VAL A 571 -29.87 -5.49 19.97
CA VAL A 571 -28.60 -4.81 19.62
C VAL A 571 -27.99 -5.46 18.38
N ALA A 572 -27.84 -6.79 18.37
CA ALA A 572 -27.29 -7.53 17.23
C ALA A 572 -28.07 -7.26 15.93
N LEU A 573 -29.41 -7.25 16.00
CA LEU A 573 -30.26 -6.96 14.84
C LEU A 573 -30.11 -5.51 14.35
N GLY A 574 -29.98 -4.54 15.28
CA GLY A 574 -29.75 -3.12 14.97
C GLY A 574 -28.42 -2.82 14.31
N LEU A 575 -27.45 -3.72 14.38
CA LEU A 575 -26.11 -3.60 13.78
C LEU A 575 -26.06 -4.06 12.31
N HIS A 576 -27.20 -4.30 11.68
CA HIS A 576 -27.31 -4.71 10.27
C HIS A 576 -26.48 -5.97 9.94
N PRO A 577 -26.77 -7.11 10.60
CA PRO A 577 -26.07 -8.37 10.36
C PRO A 577 -26.22 -8.86 8.92
N GLU A 578 -25.32 -9.76 8.50
CA GLU A 578 -25.46 -10.47 7.23
C GLU A 578 -26.78 -11.30 7.22
N PRO A 579 -27.37 -11.57 6.05
CA PRO A 579 -28.69 -12.22 5.97
C PRO A 579 -28.81 -13.55 6.72
N ALA A 580 -27.72 -14.34 6.80
CA ALA A 580 -27.71 -15.61 7.54
C ALA A 580 -27.79 -15.39 9.06
N ASP A 581 -27.05 -14.41 9.57
CA ASP A 581 -27.01 -14.06 10.99
C ASP A 581 -28.32 -13.36 11.39
N GLU A 582 -28.86 -12.50 10.51
CA GLU A 582 -30.17 -11.89 10.70
C GLU A 582 -31.25 -12.97 10.90
N ALA A 583 -31.20 -14.03 10.10
CA ALA A 583 -32.16 -15.13 10.23
C ALA A 583 -32.04 -15.84 11.59
N LEU A 584 -30.83 -16.07 12.10
CA LEU A 584 -30.57 -16.66 13.41
C LEU A 584 -31.08 -15.77 14.55
N ILE A 585 -30.76 -14.47 14.47
CA ILE A 585 -31.19 -13.48 15.48
C ILE A 585 -32.73 -13.38 15.52
N ARG A 586 -33.37 -13.29 14.35
CA ARG A 586 -34.84 -13.26 14.26
C ARG A 586 -35.48 -14.55 14.80
N ALA A 587 -34.87 -15.71 14.57
CA ALA A 587 -35.35 -16.97 15.14
C ALA A 587 -35.22 -16.98 16.68
N ALA A 588 -34.14 -16.41 17.23
CA ALA A 588 -33.95 -16.26 18.67
C ALA A 588 -35.02 -15.32 19.29
N LEU A 589 -35.30 -14.19 18.67
CA LEU A 589 -36.36 -13.27 19.09
C LEU A 589 -37.77 -13.93 19.01
N ALA A 590 -38.05 -14.69 17.95
CA ALA A 590 -39.31 -15.45 17.83
C ALA A 590 -39.44 -16.49 18.93
N ARG A 591 -38.35 -17.14 19.35
CA ARG A 591 -38.31 -18.03 20.52
C ARG A 591 -38.68 -17.31 21.83
N ALA A 592 -38.24 -16.05 22.00
CA ALA A 592 -38.59 -15.22 23.16
C ALA A 592 -40.08 -14.83 23.18
N VAL A 593 -40.65 -14.55 22.00
CA VAL A 593 -42.11 -14.33 21.87
C VAL A 593 -42.90 -15.58 22.28
N ALA A 594 -42.50 -16.76 21.74
CA ALA A 594 -43.16 -18.03 22.06
C ALA A 594 -43.05 -18.40 23.55
N ALA A 595 -41.97 -17.98 24.22
CA ALA A 595 -41.75 -18.15 25.65
C ALA A 595 -42.50 -17.09 26.52
N GLY A 596 -43.20 -16.14 25.91
CA GLY A 596 -43.93 -15.08 26.61
C GLY A 596 -43.05 -14.01 27.28
N VAL A 597 -41.77 -13.94 26.93
CA VAL A 597 -40.83 -12.94 27.47
C VAL A 597 -41.11 -11.56 26.87
N ILE A 598 -41.43 -11.50 25.59
CA ILE A 598 -41.84 -10.29 24.87
C ILE A 598 -43.15 -10.50 24.11
N LYS A 599 -43.88 -9.40 23.88
CA LYS A 599 -45.07 -9.43 23.01
C LYS A 599 -44.66 -9.45 21.54
N ALA A 600 -45.42 -10.16 20.72
CA ALA A 600 -45.24 -10.11 19.28
C ALA A 600 -45.41 -8.65 18.80
N THR A 601 -44.37 -8.08 18.18
CA THR A 601 -44.51 -6.81 17.47
C THR A 601 -45.40 -7.06 16.26
N PRO A 602 -46.47 -6.27 16.00
CA PRO A 602 -47.24 -6.40 14.79
C PRO A 602 -46.30 -6.24 13.60
N GLN A 603 -46.21 -7.27 12.75
CA GLN A 603 -45.46 -7.17 11.48
C GLN A 603 -46.02 -5.95 10.73
N SER A 604 -45.21 -4.92 10.49
CA SER A 604 -45.56 -3.87 9.55
C SER A 604 -45.86 -4.53 8.21
N ALA A 605 -47.11 -4.40 7.75
CA ALA A 605 -47.52 -4.93 6.46
C ALA A 605 -46.54 -4.45 5.37
N PRO A 606 -46.17 -5.29 4.42
CA PRO A 606 -45.35 -4.85 3.31
C PRO A 606 -46.03 -3.62 2.67
N PRO A 607 -45.27 -2.61 2.20
CA PRO A 607 -45.85 -1.46 1.55
C PRO A 607 -46.76 -1.95 0.42
N ALA A 608 -48.02 -1.53 0.43
CA ALA A 608 -49.01 -1.88 -0.58
C ALA A 608 -48.40 -1.49 -1.96
N GLU A 609 -48.29 -2.46 -2.83
CA GLU A 609 -47.95 -2.21 -4.24
C GLU A 609 -48.92 -1.10 -4.75
N SER A 610 -48.34 0.04 -5.10
CA SER A 610 -49.07 1.11 -5.75
C SER A 610 -49.53 0.58 -7.11
N GLY A 611 -50.76 0.18 -7.20
CA GLY A 611 -51.41 -0.22 -8.44
C GLY A 611 -51.29 0.90 -9.50
N PRO A 612 -51.31 0.53 -10.79
CA PRO A 612 -51.13 1.49 -11.88
C PRO A 612 -52.21 2.56 -11.83
N ALA A 613 -51.79 3.82 -11.95
CA ALA A 613 -52.70 4.96 -12.05
C ALA A 613 -53.67 4.79 -13.23
N PRO A 614 -54.97 5.15 -13.08
CA PRO A 614 -55.92 5.02 -14.16
C PRO A 614 -55.62 6.03 -15.29
N THR A 615 -55.44 5.52 -16.47
CA THR A 615 -55.45 6.30 -17.72
C THR A 615 -56.84 6.80 -17.99
N GLY A 616 -57.08 8.07 -17.74
CA GLY A 616 -58.28 8.81 -18.21
C GLY A 616 -57.80 9.94 -19.10
N GLY A 617 -58.17 9.98 -20.29
CA GLY A 617 -59.40 10.29 -20.91
C GLY A 617 -59.13 11.42 -21.91
N LYS A 618 -59.30 11.15 -23.18
CA LYS A 618 -59.25 12.06 -24.33
C LYS A 618 -60.06 13.33 -24.11
N HIS A 619 -59.56 14.46 -24.53
CA HIS A 619 -60.35 15.51 -25.19
C HIS A 619 -59.53 16.16 -26.30
N THR A 620 -59.99 15.95 -27.53
CA THR A 620 -59.93 16.83 -28.69
C THR A 620 -61.11 17.80 -28.64
N PRO A 621 -61.21 18.90 -29.40
CA PRO A 621 -60.61 19.19 -30.72
C PRO A 621 -59.40 20.14 -30.72
#